data_c563a03a7c6fcedbb119be7897ada241
#
_entry.id   c563a03a7c6fcedbb119be7897ada241
#
_cell.length_a   1.000
_cell.length_b   1.000
_cell.length_c   1.000
_cell.angle_alpha   90.00
_cell.angle_beta   90.00
_cell.angle_gamma   90.00
#
_symmetry.space_group_name_H-M   'P 1'
#
loop_
_entity.id
_entity.type
_entity.pdbx_description
1 polymer ?
#
loop_
_entity_poly.entity_id
_entity_poly.type
_entity_poly.pdbx_seq_one_letter_code
_entity_poly.pdbx_strand_id
1 'polypeptide(L)'
;MKNIVCAALVAVCGLVFSAAFPPHSQAQNKKVLVQLGWVVNGYHAGFFVAKEKGFYAAKGLDVTITRGFGSGDTAKIVAAGKAQFGEANLPTSIISTGRGAPVTIIGVLGGKAPESFLSFEEKGIRKPKDVEGKSFAEATGAAIMVTWPAFAKLAGIDINKVTHIPVEAAAKPAVFFGGQVDWVAGFRPGFDETVIVHARKEGKKLVFVRWEDYGWKVYGTGLITNPDLVKRDPKMVADFASATMAGYGYAIEHPEEALDITLKDNPELQREPTQLSLLFILDGLLTKGAKEHGLGYMEADRMAFQVKLMSDLLKFAPPKGVYTNQFIQKKPFTVPPKLTAELANLP
;
A
#
# COMPACT_ATOMS: atom_id res chain seq x y z
N MET A 1 82.87 -32.63 52.89
CA MET A 1 82.23 -33.59 52.01
C MET A 1 80.68 -33.31 52.00
N LYS A 2 80.09 -33.26 50.85
CA LYS A 2 78.70 -33.18 50.48
C LYS A 2 78.14 -31.75 50.33
N ASN A 3 78.13 -31.39 49.05
CA ASN A 3 77.43 -30.24 48.46
C ASN A 3 75.89 -30.42 48.51
N ILE A 4 75.18 -29.38 48.84
CA ILE A 4 73.76 -29.29 48.59
C ILE A 4 73.52 -28.03 47.74
N VAL A 5 73.12 -28.27 46.50
CA VAL A 5 72.74 -27.26 45.53
C VAL A 5 71.23 -26.90 45.76
N CYS A 6 70.95 -25.66 46.12
CA CYS A 6 69.61 -25.15 46.16
C CYS A 6 69.22 -24.65 44.76
N ALA A 7 68.22 -25.28 44.15
CA ALA A 7 67.56 -24.80 42.92
C ALA A 7 66.44 -23.86 43.29
N ALA A 8 66.58 -22.62 42.86
CA ALA A 8 65.43 -21.60 42.98
C ALA A 8 64.51 -21.74 41.81
N LEU A 9 63.25 -22.09 42.09
CA LEU A 9 62.12 -22.06 41.12
C LEU A 9 61.54 -20.65 41.03
N VAL A 10 61.75 -20.02 39.90
CA VAL A 10 61.04 -18.74 39.57
C VAL A 10 59.68 -19.05 38.95
N ALA A 11 58.61 -18.83 39.70
CA ALA A 11 57.24 -18.91 39.22
C ALA A 11 56.90 -17.62 38.52
N VAL A 12 56.83 -17.63 37.20
CA VAL A 12 56.25 -16.50 36.37
C VAL A 12 54.74 -16.64 36.35
N CYS A 13 54.03 -15.83 37.14
CA CYS A 13 52.57 -15.66 37.03
C CYS A 13 52.26 -14.83 35.80
N GLY A 14 51.86 -15.50 34.72
CA GLY A 14 51.28 -14.86 33.55
C GLY A 14 49.86 -14.39 33.86
N LEU A 15 49.66 -13.10 34.09
CA LEU A 15 48.35 -12.45 34.13
C LEU A 15 47.76 -12.41 32.71
N VAL A 16 46.87 -13.36 32.38
CA VAL A 16 46.04 -13.30 31.18
C VAL A 16 44.96 -12.27 31.44
N PHE A 17 45.14 -11.07 30.89
CA PHE A 17 44.11 -10.03 30.85
C PHE A 17 43.07 -10.46 29.81
N SER A 18 42.03 -11.22 30.23
CA SER A 18 40.85 -11.47 29.43
C SER A 18 40.11 -10.14 29.27
N ALA A 19 40.33 -9.46 28.14
CA ALA A 19 39.50 -8.36 27.72
C ALA A 19 38.07 -8.90 27.49
N ALA A 20 37.23 -8.83 28.52
CA ALA A 20 35.81 -9.09 28.39
C ALA A 20 35.21 -7.97 27.50
N PHE A 21 35.05 -8.25 26.21
CA PHE A 21 34.19 -7.41 25.37
C PHE A 21 32.81 -7.43 25.99
N PRO A 22 32.23 -6.27 26.31
CA PRO A 22 30.85 -6.26 26.79
C PRO A 22 29.98 -6.90 25.71
N PRO A 23 29.04 -7.77 26.08
CA PRO A 23 28.13 -8.34 25.12
C PRO A 23 27.47 -7.16 24.40
N HIS A 24 27.55 -7.13 23.06
CA HIS A 24 26.78 -6.22 22.25
C HIS A 24 25.34 -6.47 22.63
N SER A 25 24.73 -5.57 23.41
CA SER A 25 23.30 -5.55 23.62
C SER A 25 22.68 -5.40 22.23
N GLN A 26 22.21 -6.51 21.65
CA GLN A 26 21.37 -6.44 20.45
C GLN A 26 20.14 -5.62 20.88
N ALA A 27 20.13 -4.37 20.47
CA ALA A 27 18.96 -3.53 20.70
C ALA A 27 17.76 -4.27 20.13
N GLN A 28 16.80 -4.59 21.00
CA GLN A 28 15.58 -5.31 20.61
C GLN A 28 14.89 -4.51 19.50
N ASN A 29 14.57 -5.16 18.38
CA ASN A 29 13.88 -4.53 17.26
C ASN A 29 12.61 -3.84 17.73
N LYS A 30 12.39 -2.63 17.27
CA LYS A 30 11.15 -1.87 17.57
C LYS A 30 9.97 -2.55 16.91
N LYS A 31 8.95 -2.90 17.70
CA LYS A 31 7.69 -3.45 17.19
C LYS A 31 6.93 -2.40 16.39
N VAL A 32 6.55 -2.74 15.19
CA VAL A 32 5.82 -1.88 14.24
C VAL A 32 4.61 -2.61 13.70
N LEU A 33 3.43 -2.03 13.84
CA LEU A 33 2.21 -2.52 13.24
C LEU A 33 1.92 -1.73 11.97
N VAL A 34 1.72 -2.45 10.86
CA VAL A 34 1.25 -1.92 9.57
C VAL A 34 -0.15 -2.40 9.32
N GLN A 35 -1.07 -1.47 9.16
CA GLN A 35 -2.45 -1.72 8.76
C GLN A 35 -2.59 -1.56 7.24
N LEU A 36 -2.83 -2.64 6.51
CA LEU A 36 -3.12 -2.57 5.08
C LEU A 36 -4.47 -1.89 4.81
N GLY A 37 -4.65 -1.36 3.61
CA GLY A 37 -5.89 -0.70 3.20
C GLY A 37 -7.02 -1.64 2.84
N TRP A 38 -6.69 -2.89 2.49
CA TRP A 38 -7.65 -3.88 2.01
C TRP A 38 -7.25 -5.30 2.41
N VAL A 39 -8.06 -6.28 1.99
CA VAL A 39 -7.69 -7.69 2.05
C VAL A 39 -6.39 -7.91 1.29
N VAL A 40 -5.54 -8.82 1.80
CA VAL A 40 -4.24 -9.08 1.19
C VAL A 40 -4.41 -9.54 -0.26
N ASN A 41 -3.56 -9.04 -1.13
CA ASN A 41 -3.41 -9.47 -2.51
C ASN A 41 -2.05 -9.02 -3.07
N GLY A 42 -1.80 -9.23 -4.36
CA GLY A 42 -0.49 -9.02 -4.98
C GLY A 42 0.07 -7.60 -4.90
N TYR A 43 -0.78 -6.57 -4.82
CA TYR A 43 -0.26 -5.20 -4.73
C TYR A 43 0.42 -4.89 -3.39
N HIS A 44 0.24 -5.74 -2.38
CA HIS A 44 0.93 -5.63 -1.11
C HIS A 44 2.30 -6.36 -1.08
N ALA A 45 2.71 -7.00 -2.18
CA ALA A 45 3.92 -7.84 -2.23
C ALA A 45 5.17 -7.16 -1.66
N GLY A 46 5.36 -5.85 -1.90
CA GLY A 46 6.52 -5.12 -1.39
C GLY A 46 6.66 -5.15 0.14
N PHE A 47 5.56 -5.22 0.89
CA PHE A 47 5.60 -5.36 2.35
C PHE A 47 6.10 -6.75 2.78
N PHE A 48 5.60 -7.81 2.14
CA PHE A 48 5.99 -9.20 2.41
C PHE A 48 7.44 -9.45 1.99
N VAL A 49 7.85 -8.94 0.85
CA VAL A 49 9.25 -8.97 0.38
C VAL A 49 10.17 -8.25 1.37
N ALA A 50 9.81 -7.05 1.82
CA ALA A 50 10.62 -6.30 2.78
C ALA A 50 10.80 -7.05 4.11
N LYS A 51 9.78 -7.81 4.53
CA LYS A 51 9.83 -8.66 5.71
C LYS A 51 10.70 -9.91 5.48
N GLU A 52 10.42 -10.69 4.45
CA GLU A 52 11.12 -11.96 4.13
C GLU A 52 12.60 -11.72 3.82
N LYS A 53 12.93 -10.65 3.08
CA LYS A 53 14.32 -10.28 2.76
C LYS A 53 15.04 -9.58 3.90
N GLY A 54 14.40 -9.40 5.05
CA GLY A 54 15.00 -8.79 6.23
C GLY A 54 15.26 -7.29 6.14
N PHE A 55 14.67 -6.57 5.17
CA PHE A 55 14.89 -5.13 5.01
C PHE A 55 14.38 -4.32 6.20
N TYR A 56 13.30 -4.75 6.84
CA TYR A 56 12.82 -4.16 8.09
C TYR A 56 13.77 -4.48 9.25
N ALA A 57 14.17 -5.76 9.38
CA ALA A 57 15.06 -6.21 10.46
C ALA A 57 16.42 -5.51 10.40
N ALA A 58 16.99 -5.30 9.21
CA ALA A 58 18.22 -4.54 9.00
C ALA A 58 18.12 -3.07 9.45
N LYS A 59 16.91 -2.55 9.64
CA LYS A 59 16.62 -1.23 10.19
C LYS A 59 16.23 -1.26 11.69
N GLY A 60 16.32 -2.43 12.33
CA GLY A 60 15.92 -2.62 13.71
C GLY A 60 14.39 -2.54 13.91
N LEU A 61 13.60 -2.92 12.89
CA LEU A 61 12.15 -2.96 12.94
C LEU A 61 11.66 -4.41 12.92
N ASP A 62 10.74 -4.74 13.84
CA ASP A 62 9.96 -5.98 13.86
C ASP A 62 8.55 -5.65 13.38
N VAL A 63 8.29 -5.92 12.09
CA VAL A 63 7.08 -5.48 11.41
C VAL A 63 6.04 -6.58 11.38
N THR A 64 4.88 -6.29 11.96
CA THR A 64 3.64 -7.07 11.83
C THR A 64 2.75 -6.42 10.77
N ILE A 65 2.35 -7.19 9.77
CA ILE A 65 1.47 -6.75 8.68
C ILE A 65 0.07 -7.30 8.95
N THR A 66 -0.94 -6.43 8.99
CA THR A 66 -2.34 -6.82 9.23
C THR A 66 -3.22 -6.44 8.06
N ARG A 67 -4.13 -7.37 7.67
CA ARG A 67 -5.10 -7.10 6.60
C ARG A 67 -5.98 -5.90 6.91
N GLY A 68 -6.43 -5.20 5.87
CA GLY A 68 -7.37 -4.10 5.97
C GLY A 68 -8.83 -4.47 5.75
N PHE A 69 -9.68 -3.50 6.06
CA PHE A 69 -11.13 -3.52 5.86
C PHE A 69 -11.60 -2.34 5.00
N GLY A 70 -10.67 -1.51 4.55
CA GLY A 70 -10.87 -0.33 3.73
C GLY A 70 -9.97 0.83 4.16
N SER A 71 -9.55 1.66 3.20
CA SER A 71 -8.65 2.79 3.46
C SER A 71 -9.22 3.80 4.46
N GLY A 72 -10.56 3.93 4.52
CA GLY A 72 -11.22 4.78 5.51
C GLY A 72 -11.00 4.30 6.94
N ASP A 73 -11.06 3.00 7.16
CA ASP A 73 -10.80 2.40 8.48
C ASP A 73 -9.31 2.42 8.81
N THR A 74 -8.44 2.13 7.83
CA THR A 74 -6.99 2.24 8.01
C THR A 74 -6.57 3.64 8.43
N ALA A 75 -7.11 4.68 7.78
CA ALA A 75 -6.84 6.07 8.17
C ALA A 75 -7.26 6.37 9.62
N LYS A 76 -8.42 5.86 10.08
CA LYS A 76 -8.87 6.00 11.48
C LYS A 76 -7.93 5.28 12.47
N ILE A 77 -7.50 4.06 12.14
CA ILE A 77 -6.60 3.24 12.97
C ILE A 77 -5.25 3.93 13.15
N VAL A 78 -4.67 4.45 12.04
CA VAL A 78 -3.41 5.20 12.05
C VAL A 78 -3.56 6.54 12.80
N ALA A 79 -4.63 7.28 12.53
CA ALA A 79 -4.92 8.53 13.21
C ALA A 79 -5.03 8.34 14.73
N ALA A 80 -5.62 7.24 15.18
CA ALA A 80 -5.74 6.89 16.60
C ALA A 80 -4.43 6.33 17.21
N GLY A 81 -3.34 6.21 16.44
CA GLY A 81 -2.07 5.66 16.89
C GLY A 81 -2.09 4.15 17.19
N LYS A 82 -3.14 3.43 16.79
CA LYS A 82 -3.27 1.97 17.00
C LYS A 82 -2.38 1.18 16.04
N ALA A 83 -2.04 1.74 14.88
CA ALA A 83 -0.97 1.27 14.01
C ALA A 83 0.01 2.42 13.76
N GLN A 84 1.31 2.11 13.66
CA GLN A 84 2.34 3.11 13.35
C GLN A 84 2.26 3.57 11.92
N PHE A 85 1.95 2.63 11.02
CA PHE A 85 1.86 2.88 9.59
C PHE A 85 0.61 2.24 9.00
N GLY A 86 0.19 2.76 7.86
CA GLY A 86 -0.86 2.16 7.07
C GLY A 86 -0.55 2.23 5.57
N GLU A 87 -1.20 1.39 4.80
CA GLU A 87 -1.37 1.56 3.37
C GLU A 87 -2.80 2.01 3.13
N ALA A 88 -2.99 3.11 2.40
CA ALA A 88 -4.33 3.65 2.15
C ALA A 88 -4.39 4.41 0.82
N ASN A 89 -5.60 4.52 0.26
CA ASN A 89 -5.88 5.41 -0.86
C ASN A 89 -5.59 6.87 -0.50
N LEU A 90 -4.84 7.58 -1.33
CA LEU A 90 -4.38 8.95 -1.06
C LEU A 90 -5.54 9.96 -0.99
N PRO A 91 -6.50 9.98 -1.94
CA PRO A 91 -7.70 10.80 -1.82
C PRO A 91 -8.46 10.59 -0.50
N THR A 92 -8.63 9.33 -0.08
CA THR A 92 -9.25 8.99 1.22
C THR A 92 -8.47 9.59 2.39
N SER A 93 -7.14 9.51 2.35
CA SER A 93 -6.26 10.07 3.38
C SER A 93 -6.35 11.59 3.45
N ILE A 94 -6.39 12.27 2.29
CA ILE A 94 -6.57 13.73 2.18
C ILE A 94 -7.92 14.15 2.76
N ILE A 95 -9.00 13.45 2.42
CA ILE A 95 -10.35 13.72 2.93
C ILE A 95 -10.39 13.50 4.45
N SER A 96 -9.79 12.42 4.94
CA SER A 96 -9.72 12.12 6.37
C SER A 96 -8.98 13.23 7.14
N THR A 97 -7.84 13.69 6.62
CA THR A 97 -7.07 14.79 7.22
C THR A 97 -7.84 16.11 7.16
N GLY A 98 -8.50 16.41 6.06
CA GLY A 98 -9.36 17.59 5.91
C GLY A 98 -10.56 17.59 6.86
N ARG A 99 -10.96 16.42 7.38
CA ARG A 99 -11.99 16.23 8.39
C ARG A 99 -11.44 16.11 9.82
N GLY A 100 -10.15 16.38 10.01
CA GLY A 100 -9.50 16.43 11.32
C GLY A 100 -8.82 15.16 11.79
N ALA A 101 -8.76 14.09 10.99
CA ALA A 101 -7.98 12.90 11.34
C ALA A 101 -6.49 13.18 11.15
N PRO A 102 -5.61 13.00 12.17
CA PRO A 102 -4.18 13.29 12.06
C PRO A 102 -3.46 12.21 11.23
N VAL A 103 -3.47 12.36 9.91
CA VAL A 103 -2.82 11.46 8.96
C VAL A 103 -1.88 12.26 8.03
N THR A 104 -0.69 11.74 7.80
CA THR A 104 0.29 12.26 6.84
C THR A 104 0.71 11.16 5.86
N ILE A 105 0.74 11.49 4.57
CA ILE A 105 1.19 10.59 3.50
C ILE A 105 2.71 10.73 3.40
N ILE A 106 3.41 9.59 3.42
CA ILE A 106 4.89 9.51 3.44
C ILE A 106 5.48 8.82 2.22
N GLY A 107 4.65 8.47 1.24
CA GLY A 107 5.08 7.89 -0.04
C GLY A 107 3.92 7.35 -0.85
N VAL A 108 4.03 7.41 -2.18
CA VAL A 108 3.03 6.85 -3.11
C VAL A 108 3.44 5.44 -3.56
N LEU A 109 2.47 4.54 -3.65
CA LEU A 109 2.61 3.20 -4.25
C LEU A 109 1.88 3.12 -5.59
N GLY A 110 0.66 3.64 -5.67
CA GLY A 110 -0.17 3.64 -6.87
C GLY A 110 -0.10 4.96 -7.63
N GLY A 111 0.62 5.01 -8.75
CA GLY A 111 0.77 6.21 -9.58
C GLY A 111 -0.46 6.56 -10.42
N LYS A 112 -1.48 5.70 -10.50
CA LYS A 112 -2.71 5.90 -11.27
C LYS A 112 -3.93 5.86 -10.36
N ALA A 113 -5.02 6.53 -10.77
CA ALA A 113 -6.29 6.45 -10.06
C ALA A 113 -6.85 5.02 -10.19
N PRO A 114 -7.17 4.36 -9.08
CA PRO A 114 -7.59 2.96 -9.12
C PRO A 114 -9.09 2.77 -9.35
N GLU A 115 -9.90 3.81 -9.13
CA GLU A 115 -11.34 3.70 -9.01
C GLU A 115 -12.03 3.55 -10.37
N SER A 116 -13.05 2.69 -10.42
CA SER A 116 -13.96 2.54 -11.56
C SER A 116 -15.35 2.08 -11.11
N PHE A 117 -16.34 2.19 -11.99
CA PHE A 117 -17.56 1.39 -11.92
C PHE A 117 -17.33 0.15 -12.75
N LEU A 118 -17.44 -1.00 -12.12
CA LEU A 118 -17.23 -2.32 -12.73
C LEU A 118 -18.59 -3.02 -12.83
N SER A 119 -18.99 -3.32 -14.04
CA SER A 119 -20.27 -3.99 -14.32
C SER A 119 -20.13 -5.04 -15.40
N PHE A 120 -21.16 -5.87 -15.56
CA PHE A 120 -21.31 -6.68 -16.76
C PHE A 120 -21.89 -5.83 -17.90
N GLU A 121 -21.52 -6.20 -19.16
CA GLU A 121 -21.90 -5.45 -20.36
C GLU A 121 -23.43 -5.28 -20.49
N GLU A 122 -24.21 -6.29 -20.14
CA GLU A 122 -25.67 -6.30 -20.21
C GLU A 122 -26.34 -5.32 -19.22
N LYS A 123 -25.63 -4.83 -18.21
CA LYS A 123 -26.13 -3.83 -17.27
C LYS A 123 -26.20 -2.43 -17.87
N GLY A 124 -25.55 -2.21 -19.04
CA GLY A 124 -25.62 -0.96 -19.80
C GLY A 124 -24.93 0.23 -19.17
N ILE A 125 -24.00 0.02 -18.21
CA ILE A 125 -23.23 1.08 -17.55
C ILE A 125 -21.99 1.38 -18.39
N ARG A 126 -21.99 2.49 -19.14
CA ARG A 126 -20.90 2.87 -20.06
C ARG A 126 -20.29 4.25 -19.76
N LYS A 127 -20.97 5.05 -18.95
CA LYS A 127 -20.55 6.38 -18.49
C LYS A 127 -21.04 6.62 -17.07
N PRO A 128 -20.47 7.61 -16.34
CA PRO A 128 -20.79 7.81 -14.92
C PRO A 128 -22.27 7.94 -14.60
N LYS A 129 -23.03 8.67 -15.40
CA LYS A 129 -24.47 8.86 -15.16
C LYS A 129 -25.33 7.61 -15.29
N ASP A 130 -24.84 6.58 -15.95
CA ASP A 130 -25.62 5.35 -16.16
C ASP A 130 -25.79 4.54 -14.86
N VAL A 131 -25.09 4.94 -13.76
CA VAL A 131 -25.30 4.34 -12.43
C VAL A 131 -26.54 4.87 -11.71
N GLU A 132 -27.14 5.96 -12.16
CA GLU A 132 -28.40 6.47 -11.59
C GLU A 132 -29.53 5.44 -11.81
N GLY A 133 -30.29 5.17 -10.77
CA GLY A 133 -31.32 4.12 -10.74
C GLY A 133 -30.78 2.70 -10.55
N LYS A 134 -29.47 2.55 -10.35
CA LYS A 134 -28.78 1.25 -10.21
C LYS A 134 -28.34 1.00 -8.76
N SER A 135 -28.06 -0.27 -8.48
CA SER A 135 -27.52 -0.72 -7.19
C SER A 135 -26.06 -1.14 -7.28
N PHE A 136 -25.32 -0.94 -6.18
CA PHE A 136 -23.95 -1.45 -6.06
C PHE A 136 -23.65 -2.00 -4.68
N ALA A 137 -22.71 -2.94 -4.63
CA ALA A 137 -22.21 -3.52 -3.40
C ALA A 137 -20.82 -3.00 -3.06
N GLU A 138 -20.64 -2.55 -1.80
CA GLU A 138 -19.32 -2.14 -1.29
C GLU A 138 -19.26 -2.22 0.24
N ALA A 139 -18.04 -2.44 0.76
CA ALA A 139 -17.78 -2.38 2.18
C ALA A 139 -17.81 -0.94 2.71
N THR A 140 -18.44 -0.72 3.85
CA THR A 140 -18.65 0.64 4.40
C THR A 140 -17.34 1.41 4.65
N GLY A 141 -16.24 0.71 5.04
CA GLY A 141 -14.92 1.30 5.25
C GLY A 141 -14.06 1.47 3.99
N ALA A 142 -14.54 1.04 2.83
CA ALA A 142 -13.79 1.09 1.58
C ALA A 142 -13.41 2.51 1.16
N ALA A 143 -12.29 2.64 0.44
CA ALA A 143 -11.81 3.93 -0.09
C ALA A 143 -12.90 4.63 -0.91
N ILE A 144 -13.57 3.89 -1.77
CA ILE A 144 -14.58 4.45 -2.67
C ILE A 144 -15.76 5.05 -1.92
N MET A 145 -16.16 4.51 -0.77
CA MET A 145 -17.25 5.09 0.03
C MET A 145 -16.87 6.46 0.61
N VAL A 146 -15.60 6.73 0.81
CA VAL A 146 -15.09 8.04 1.25
C VAL A 146 -14.99 9.02 0.06
N THR A 147 -14.57 8.53 -1.11
CA THR A 147 -14.32 9.35 -2.30
C THR A 147 -15.54 9.51 -3.19
N TRP A 148 -16.52 8.61 -3.11
CA TRP A 148 -17.76 8.61 -3.91
C TRP A 148 -18.50 9.95 -3.95
N PRO A 149 -18.75 10.64 -2.80
CA PRO A 149 -19.44 11.92 -2.83
C PRO A 149 -18.70 13.00 -3.64
N ALA A 150 -17.34 12.95 -3.66
CA ALA A 150 -16.54 13.88 -4.44
C ALA A 150 -16.63 13.54 -5.94
N PHE A 151 -16.46 12.26 -6.30
CA PHE A 151 -16.55 11.87 -7.70
C PHE A 151 -17.95 12.08 -8.28
N ALA A 152 -18.99 11.78 -7.52
CA ALA A 152 -20.38 12.02 -7.95
C ALA A 152 -20.61 13.50 -8.31
N LYS A 153 -20.11 14.44 -7.49
CA LYS A 153 -20.16 15.87 -7.81
C LYS A 153 -19.36 16.21 -9.07
N LEU A 154 -18.14 15.66 -9.21
CA LEU A 154 -17.30 15.89 -10.37
C LEU A 154 -17.97 15.41 -11.67
N ALA A 155 -18.58 14.23 -11.63
CA ALA A 155 -19.20 13.57 -12.78
C ALA A 155 -20.69 13.96 -12.98
N GLY A 156 -21.24 14.80 -12.11
CA GLY A 156 -22.63 15.26 -12.17
C GLY A 156 -23.67 14.16 -11.89
N ILE A 157 -23.32 13.18 -11.04
CA ILE A 157 -24.22 12.07 -10.65
C ILE A 157 -25.04 12.49 -9.44
N ASP A 158 -26.34 12.20 -9.49
CA ASP A 158 -27.21 12.31 -8.31
C ASP A 158 -27.08 11.02 -7.46
N ILE A 159 -26.30 11.10 -6.39
CA ILE A 159 -26.04 9.94 -5.53
C ILE A 159 -27.29 9.40 -4.83
N ASN A 160 -28.35 10.22 -4.69
CA ASN A 160 -29.61 9.78 -4.06
C ASN A 160 -30.39 8.81 -4.96
N LYS A 161 -30.02 8.74 -6.24
CA LYS A 161 -30.60 7.79 -7.19
C LYS A 161 -29.80 6.48 -7.28
N VAL A 162 -28.74 6.32 -6.49
CA VAL A 162 -27.89 5.13 -6.52
C VAL A 162 -28.05 4.37 -5.21
N THR A 163 -28.42 3.10 -5.28
CA THR A 163 -28.64 2.26 -4.09
C THR A 163 -27.36 1.57 -3.67
N HIS A 164 -26.85 1.89 -2.47
CA HIS A 164 -25.72 1.17 -1.87
C HIS A 164 -26.21 -0.03 -1.05
N ILE A 165 -25.64 -1.19 -1.31
CA ILE A 165 -25.85 -2.43 -0.54
C ILE A 165 -24.54 -2.72 0.21
N PRO A 166 -24.51 -2.55 1.55
CA PRO A 166 -23.34 -2.82 2.36
C PRO A 166 -23.02 -4.31 2.34
N VAL A 167 -21.77 -4.66 2.09
CA VAL A 167 -21.28 -6.04 2.12
C VAL A 167 -19.91 -6.10 2.77
N GLU A 168 -19.55 -7.28 3.28
CA GLU A 168 -18.17 -7.54 3.67
C GLU A 168 -17.27 -7.64 2.43
N ALA A 169 -16.02 -7.16 2.54
CA ALA A 169 -15.09 -7.11 1.42
C ALA A 169 -14.90 -8.48 0.73
N ALA A 170 -14.81 -9.56 1.51
CA ALA A 170 -14.65 -10.92 0.99
C ALA A 170 -15.91 -11.46 0.27
N ALA A 171 -17.10 -10.95 0.59
CA ALA A 171 -18.36 -11.37 -0.02
C ALA A 171 -18.67 -10.63 -1.34
N LYS A 172 -18.01 -9.49 -1.60
CA LYS A 172 -18.28 -8.62 -2.74
C LYS A 172 -18.24 -9.35 -4.10
N PRO A 173 -17.24 -10.22 -4.42
CA PRO A 173 -17.25 -10.98 -5.67
C PRO A 173 -18.49 -11.86 -5.83
N ALA A 174 -18.89 -12.59 -4.77
CA ALA A 174 -20.04 -13.48 -4.82
C ALA A 174 -21.35 -12.73 -5.06
N VAL A 175 -21.54 -11.58 -4.41
CA VAL A 175 -22.70 -10.69 -4.60
C VAL A 175 -22.76 -10.16 -6.04
N PHE A 176 -21.61 -9.80 -6.62
CA PHE A 176 -21.53 -9.30 -8.00
C PHE A 176 -21.84 -10.40 -9.03
N PHE A 177 -21.15 -11.55 -8.93
CA PHE A 177 -21.36 -12.67 -9.86
C PHE A 177 -22.74 -13.33 -9.71
N GLY A 178 -23.32 -13.27 -8.51
CA GLY A 178 -24.70 -13.69 -8.23
C GLY A 178 -25.79 -12.75 -8.76
N GLY A 179 -25.38 -11.62 -9.40
CA GLY A 179 -26.32 -10.68 -10.02
C GLY A 179 -27.19 -9.88 -9.04
N GLN A 180 -26.81 -9.85 -7.76
CA GLN A 180 -27.57 -9.18 -6.69
C GLN A 180 -27.46 -7.66 -6.77
N VAL A 181 -26.49 -7.14 -7.53
CA VAL A 181 -26.27 -5.72 -7.80
C VAL A 181 -25.97 -5.48 -9.27
N ASP A 182 -26.12 -4.23 -9.70
CA ASP A 182 -25.86 -3.86 -11.10
C ASP A 182 -24.37 -3.62 -11.37
N TRP A 183 -23.66 -3.13 -10.38
CA TRP A 183 -22.23 -2.86 -10.47
C TRP A 183 -21.56 -2.98 -9.09
N VAL A 184 -20.25 -3.02 -9.10
CA VAL A 184 -19.41 -2.92 -7.92
C VAL A 184 -18.36 -1.85 -8.13
N ALA A 185 -17.85 -1.29 -7.05
CA ALA A 185 -16.71 -0.41 -7.13
C ALA A 185 -15.48 -1.21 -7.55
N GLY A 186 -14.95 -0.91 -8.72
CA GLY A 186 -13.65 -1.39 -9.18
C GLY A 186 -12.53 -0.64 -8.48
N PHE A 187 -11.43 -1.33 -8.22
CA PHE A 187 -10.23 -0.75 -7.65
C PHE A 187 -9.00 -1.51 -8.15
N ARG A 188 -8.17 -0.86 -8.99
CA ARG A 188 -7.01 -1.47 -9.64
C ARG A 188 -5.69 -0.78 -9.20
N PRO A 189 -4.74 -1.50 -8.61
CA PRO A 189 -4.82 -2.91 -8.20
C PRO A 189 -5.63 -3.09 -6.92
N GLY A 190 -6.18 -4.30 -6.73
CA GLY A 190 -6.74 -4.71 -5.44
C GLY A 190 -8.04 -5.51 -5.48
N PHE A 191 -8.92 -5.25 -6.42
CA PHE A 191 -10.20 -5.96 -6.56
C PHE A 191 -10.46 -6.44 -7.99
N ASP A 192 -10.19 -5.59 -8.97
CA ASP A 192 -10.52 -5.84 -10.38
C ASP A 192 -9.95 -7.16 -10.89
N GLU A 193 -8.74 -7.54 -10.44
CA GLU A 193 -8.02 -8.74 -10.89
C GLU A 193 -8.79 -10.02 -10.62
N THR A 194 -9.36 -10.13 -9.42
CA THR A 194 -10.20 -11.28 -9.05
C THR A 194 -11.41 -11.38 -9.96
N VAL A 195 -12.05 -10.24 -10.23
CA VAL A 195 -13.23 -10.19 -11.12
C VAL A 195 -12.86 -10.46 -12.56
N ILE A 196 -11.74 -9.93 -13.07
CA ILE A 196 -11.25 -10.16 -14.44
C ILE A 196 -10.99 -11.65 -14.66
N VAL A 197 -10.27 -12.30 -13.75
CA VAL A 197 -9.93 -13.73 -13.86
C VAL A 197 -11.20 -14.59 -13.83
N HIS A 198 -12.12 -14.29 -12.93
CA HIS A 198 -13.36 -15.04 -12.79
C HIS A 198 -14.28 -14.85 -14.01
N ALA A 199 -14.49 -13.61 -14.46
CA ALA A 199 -15.31 -13.30 -15.63
C ALA A 199 -14.77 -13.97 -16.91
N ARG A 200 -13.43 -13.99 -17.07
CA ARG A 200 -12.78 -14.70 -18.19
C ARG A 200 -13.13 -16.19 -18.19
N LYS A 201 -13.09 -16.84 -17.02
CA LYS A 201 -13.43 -18.28 -16.89
C LYS A 201 -14.90 -18.55 -17.20
N GLU A 202 -15.79 -17.62 -16.90
CA GLU A 202 -17.23 -17.73 -17.17
C GLU A 202 -17.64 -17.21 -18.54
N GLY A 203 -16.72 -16.66 -19.34
CA GLY A 203 -17.03 -16.05 -20.63
C GLY A 203 -17.88 -14.77 -20.53
N LYS A 204 -17.91 -14.13 -19.36
CA LYS A 204 -18.66 -12.89 -19.13
C LYS A 204 -17.87 -11.67 -19.55
N LYS A 205 -18.55 -10.70 -20.17
CA LYS A 205 -17.93 -9.44 -20.60
C LYS A 205 -18.08 -8.37 -19.50
N LEU A 206 -16.95 -7.78 -19.12
CA LEU A 206 -16.86 -6.70 -18.14
C LEU A 206 -16.77 -5.34 -18.83
N VAL A 207 -17.34 -4.34 -18.18
CA VAL A 207 -17.20 -2.92 -18.51
C VAL A 207 -16.62 -2.20 -17.32
N PHE A 208 -15.58 -1.39 -17.57
CA PHE A 208 -14.93 -0.53 -16.60
C PHE A 208 -15.15 0.92 -17.00
N VAL A 209 -15.93 1.65 -16.21
CA VAL A 209 -16.03 3.11 -16.34
C VAL A 209 -15.02 3.72 -15.37
N ARG A 210 -13.80 3.99 -15.87
CA ARG A 210 -12.71 4.50 -15.02
C ARG A 210 -12.93 5.95 -14.66
N TRP A 211 -12.75 6.28 -13.40
CA TRP A 211 -12.98 7.65 -12.92
C TRP A 211 -11.93 8.63 -13.46
N GLU A 212 -10.73 8.17 -13.77
CA GLU A 212 -9.67 9.00 -14.34
C GLU A 212 -10.05 9.61 -15.71
N ASP A 213 -10.88 8.91 -16.50
CA ASP A 213 -11.37 9.39 -17.80
C ASP A 213 -12.35 10.57 -17.65
N TYR A 214 -12.87 10.76 -16.45
CA TYR A 214 -13.81 11.82 -16.09
C TYR A 214 -13.23 12.85 -15.12
N GLY A 215 -11.91 13.06 -15.19
CA GLY A 215 -11.23 14.12 -14.44
C GLY A 215 -10.68 13.72 -13.06
N TRP A 216 -10.85 12.47 -12.64
CA TRP A 216 -10.30 11.95 -11.38
C TRP A 216 -8.82 11.56 -11.51
N LYS A 217 -7.97 12.53 -11.89
CA LYS A 217 -6.54 12.32 -12.16
C LYS A 217 -5.70 12.37 -10.88
N VAL A 218 -5.95 11.46 -9.97
CA VAL A 218 -5.30 11.41 -8.65
C VAL A 218 -4.25 10.30 -8.57
N TYR A 219 -3.43 10.31 -7.53
CA TYR A 219 -2.67 9.14 -7.13
C TYR A 219 -3.60 8.09 -6.51
N GLY A 220 -3.23 6.83 -6.59
CA GLY A 220 -3.95 5.72 -5.98
C GLY A 220 -3.61 5.55 -4.50
N THR A 221 -2.93 4.45 -4.17
CA THR A 221 -2.56 4.11 -2.78
C THR A 221 -1.17 4.59 -2.41
N GLY A 222 -0.90 4.65 -1.12
CA GLY A 222 0.41 4.98 -0.59
C GLY A 222 0.54 4.71 0.90
N LEU A 223 1.71 5.03 1.43
CA LEU A 223 2.05 4.88 2.83
C LEU A 223 1.55 6.08 3.63
N ILE A 224 0.92 5.80 4.75
CA ILE A 224 0.44 6.81 5.69
C ILE A 224 0.97 6.55 7.11
N THR A 225 1.09 7.63 7.88
CA THR A 225 1.42 7.57 9.31
C THR A 225 0.75 8.71 10.06
N ASN A 226 0.81 8.69 11.40
CA ASN A 226 0.37 9.81 12.22
C ASN A 226 1.47 10.90 12.22
N PRO A 227 1.14 12.20 12.02
CA PRO A 227 2.11 13.30 12.03
C PRO A 227 2.85 13.45 13.37
N ASP A 228 2.28 12.98 14.49
CA ASP A 228 2.99 12.97 15.76
C ASP A 228 4.10 11.91 15.81
N LEU A 229 3.96 10.80 15.09
CA LEU A 229 5.05 9.84 14.91
C LEU A 229 6.18 10.45 14.08
N VAL A 230 5.84 11.20 13.02
CA VAL A 230 6.84 11.94 12.21
C VAL A 230 7.69 12.88 13.07
N LYS A 231 7.08 13.56 14.04
CA LYS A 231 7.79 14.47 14.97
C LYS A 231 8.59 13.72 16.02
N ARG A 232 7.99 12.67 16.62
CA ARG A 232 8.56 11.97 17.78
C ARG A 232 9.67 11.00 17.40
N ASP A 233 9.54 10.29 16.30
CA ASP A 233 10.52 9.30 15.82
C ASP A 233 10.67 9.34 14.28
N PRO A 234 11.20 10.44 13.72
CA PRO A 234 11.40 10.59 12.27
C PRO A 234 12.31 9.51 11.69
N LYS A 235 13.23 8.97 12.53
CA LYS A 235 14.10 7.87 12.13
C LYS A 235 13.31 6.59 11.86
N MET A 236 12.37 6.21 12.73
CA MET A 236 11.51 5.04 12.51
C MET A 236 10.71 5.21 11.21
N VAL A 237 10.18 6.43 10.95
CA VAL A 237 9.43 6.71 9.73
C VAL A 237 10.30 6.57 8.48
N ALA A 238 11.52 7.10 8.51
CA ALA A 238 12.49 6.98 7.42
C ALA A 238 12.89 5.52 7.19
N ASP A 239 13.20 4.79 8.25
CA ASP A 239 13.61 3.38 8.19
C ASP A 239 12.49 2.50 7.63
N PHE A 240 11.25 2.70 8.08
CA PHE A 240 10.09 1.97 7.57
C PHE A 240 9.82 2.28 6.09
N ALA A 241 9.74 3.55 5.72
CA ALA A 241 9.49 3.96 4.34
C ALA A 241 10.58 3.42 3.39
N SER A 242 11.86 3.59 3.78
CA SER A 242 13.01 3.10 3.00
C SER A 242 13.01 1.58 2.83
N ALA A 243 12.70 0.82 3.89
CA ALA A 243 12.64 -0.64 3.83
C ALA A 243 11.46 -1.13 2.98
N THR A 244 10.30 -0.49 3.10
CA THR A 244 9.12 -0.81 2.27
C THR A 244 9.41 -0.54 0.79
N MET A 245 10.01 0.61 0.47
CA MET A 245 10.38 0.93 -0.92
C MET A 245 11.48 0.00 -1.45
N ALA A 246 12.39 -0.49 -0.60
CA ALA A 246 13.34 -1.53 -0.99
C ALA A 246 12.64 -2.85 -1.33
N GLY A 247 11.58 -3.22 -0.60
CA GLY A 247 10.75 -4.38 -0.91
C GLY A 247 10.06 -4.26 -2.27
N TYR A 248 9.50 -3.11 -2.60
CA TYR A 248 8.93 -2.86 -3.93
C TYR A 248 10.00 -2.79 -5.02
N GLY A 249 11.17 -2.20 -4.75
CA GLY A 249 12.30 -2.22 -5.68
C GLY A 249 12.74 -3.64 -6.02
N TYR A 250 12.85 -4.49 -4.99
CA TYR A 250 13.12 -5.92 -5.17
C TYR A 250 12.03 -6.61 -6.00
N ALA A 251 10.75 -6.31 -5.75
CA ALA A 251 9.63 -6.87 -6.49
C ALA A 251 9.64 -6.44 -7.98
N ILE A 252 10.12 -5.24 -8.31
CA ILE A 252 10.34 -4.80 -9.69
C ILE A 252 11.43 -5.66 -10.37
N GLU A 253 12.53 -5.91 -9.68
CA GLU A 253 13.67 -6.67 -10.23
C GLU A 253 13.40 -8.18 -10.28
N HIS A 254 12.59 -8.70 -9.33
CA HIS A 254 12.30 -10.11 -9.14
C HIS A 254 10.79 -10.39 -8.94
N PRO A 255 9.93 -10.11 -9.94
CA PRO A 255 8.47 -10.16 -9.78
C PRO A 255 7.93 -11.57 -9.46
N GLU A 256 8.50 -12.61 -10.03
CA GLU A 256 8.08 -14.00 -9.76
C GLU A 256 8.40 -14.41 -8.31
N GLU A 257 9.60 -14.06 -7.81
CA GLU A 257 9.95 -14.35 -6.43
C GLU A 257 9.12 -13.53 -5.45
N ALA A 258 8.80 -12.28 -5.78
CA ALA A 258 7.91 -11.45 -4.97
C ALA A 258 6.49 -12.03 -4.89
N LEU A 259 6.00 -12.62 -5.99
CA LEU A 259 4.74 -13.36 -6.03
C LEU A 259 4.80 -14.59 -5.12
N ASP A 260 5.85 -15.39 -5.23
CA ASP A 260 6.03 -16.61 -4.43
C ASP A 260 6.13 -16.31 -2.92
N ILE A 261 6.86 -15.26 -2.52
CA ILE A 261 6.92 -14.78 -1.14
C ILE A 261 5.52 -14.37 -0.65
N THR A 262 4.77 -13.64 -1.47
CA THR A 262 3.41 -13.19 -1.10
C THR A 262 2.46 -14.37 -0.89
N LEU A 263 2.50 -15.35 -1.78
CA LEU A 263 1.68 -16.57 -1.70
C LEU A 263 2.07 -17.48 -0.55
N LYS A 264 3.37 -17.57 -0.21
CA LYS A 264 3.88 -18.33 0.94
C LYS A 264 3.31 -17.81 2.26
N ASP A 265 3.29 -16.49 2.43
CA ASP A 265 2.78 -15.84 3.64
C ASP A 265 1.22 -15.78 3.69
N ASN A 266 0.56 -16.00 2.53
CA ASN A 266 -0.90 -15.89 2.37
C ASN A 266 -1.42 -17.02 1.48
N PRO A 267 -1.47 -18.27 1.99
CA PRO A 267 -1.77 -19.46 1.18
C PRO A 267 -3.21 -19.53 0.65
N GLU A 268 -4.10 -18.69 1.17
CA GLU A 268 -5.48 -18.55 0.67
C GLU A 268 -5.58 -17.82 -0.67
N LEU A 269 -4.51 -17.13 -1.10
CA LEU A 269 -4.52 -16.36 -2.34
C LEU A 269 -4.38 -17.26 -3.58
N GLN A 270 -5.11 -16.91 -4.62
CA GLN A 270 -4.99 -17.56 -5.93
C GLN A 270 -3.87 -16.88 -6.75
N ARG A 271 -2.98 -17.68 -7.35
CA ARG A 271 -1.80 -17.19 -8.06
C ARG A 271 -2.11 -16.20 -9.18
N GLU A 272 -3.05 -16.53 -10.08
CA GLU A 272 -3.34 -15.71 -11.26
C GLU A 272 -3.83 -14.28 -10.91
N PRO A 273 -4.86 -14.07 -10.09
CA PRO A 273 -5.27 -12.71 -9.69
C PRO A 273 -4.21 -12.00 -8.84
N THR A 274 -3.44 -12.73 -8.01
CA THR A 274 -2.36 -12.15 -7.22
C THR A 274 -1.22 -11.64 -8.10
N GLN A 275 -0.84 -12.40 -9.13
CA GLN A 275 0.16 -11.98 -10.12
C GLN A 275 -0.29 -10.74 -10.88
N LEU A 276 -1.53 -10.73 -11.35
CA LEU A 276 -2.08 -9.59 -12.08
C LEU A 276 -2.10 -8.33 -11.21
N SER A 277 -2.49 -8.47 -9.95
CA SER A 277 -2.47 -7.38 -8.96
C SER A 277 -1.05 -6.87 -8.69
N LEU A 278 -0.07 -7.77 -8.57
CA LEU A 278 1.34 -7.41 -8.45
C LEU A 278 1.80 -6.60 -9.67
N LEU A 279 1.54 -7.08 -10.88
CA LEU A 279 1.95 -6.38 -12.10
C LEU A 279 1.35 -4.97 -12.20
N PHE A 280 0.08 -4.78 -11.83
CA PHE A 280 -0.55 -3.46 -11.82
C PHE A 280 0.09 -2.48 -10.82
N ILE A 281 0.47 -2.94 -9.62
CA ILE A 281 1.15 -2.04 -8.68
C ILE A 281 2.56 -1.71 -9.15
N LEU A 282 3.29 -2.67 -9.73
CA LEU A 282 4.61 -2.42 -10.29
C LEU A 282 4.55 -1.38 -11.42
N ASP A 283 3.57 -1.49 -12.33
CA ASP A 283 3.32 -0.47 -13.36
C ASP A 283 3.02 0.91 -12.73
N GLY A 284 2.18 0.94 -11.71
CA GLY A 284 1.84 2.16 -10.97
C GLY A 284 3.02 2.83 -10.27
N LEU A 285 4.03 2.07 -9.84
CA LEU A 285 5.24 2.57 -9.19
C LEU A 285 6.22 3.23 -10.16
N LEU A 286 6.19 2.86 -11.45
CA LEU A 286 7.16 3.30 -12.46
C LEU A 286 6.87 4.73 -12.98
N THR A 287 6.55 5.66 -12.10
CA THR A 287 6.28 7.06 -12.44
C THR A 287 7.54 7.81 -12.86
N LYS A 288 7.38 9.00 -13.49
CA LYS A 288 8.49 9.92 -13.77
C LYS A 288 9.19 10.31 -12.46
N GLY A 289 8.44 10.70 -11.44
CA GLY A 289 8.97 11.08 -10.14
C GLY A 289 9.76 9.94 -9.47
N ALA A 290 9.32 8.69 -9.61
CA ALA A 290 10.06 7.53 -9.09
C ALA A 290 11.42 7.34 -9.76
N LYS A 291 11.51 7.57 -11.07
CA LYS A 291 12.78 7.48 -11.85
C LYS A 291 13.76 8.60 -11.47
N GLU A 292 13.25 9.78 -11.23
CA GLU A 292 14.08 10.97 -10.95
C GLU A 292 14.49 11.09 -9.48
N HIS A 293 13.60 10.73 -8.55
CA HIS A 293 13.74 11.01 -7.11
C HIS A 293 13.70 9.77 -6.22
N GLY A 294 13.29 8.61 -6.75
CA GLY A 294 13.16 7.33 -6.02
C GLY A 294 11.72 6.87 -5.89
N LEU A 295 11.56 5.55 -5.68
CA LEU A 295 10.24 4.94 -5.49
C LEU A 295 9.50 5.61 -4.33
N GLY A 296 8.23 5.88 -4.54
CA GLY A 296 7.36 6.52 -3.55
C GLY A 296 7.31 8.05 -3.64
N TYR A 297 8.08 8.70 -4.54
CA TYR A 297 8.08 10.15 -4.67
C TYR A 297 6.74 10.68 -5.19
N MET A 298 6.24 11.72 -4.54
CA MET A 298 4.99 12.40 -4.89
C MET A 298 5.30 13.74 -5.58
N GLU A 299 4.85 13.88 -6.82
CA GLU A 299 5.01 15.13 -7.60
C GLU A 299 4.15 16.24 -6.98
N ALA A 300 4.76 17.38 -6.70
CA ALA A 300 4.13 18.48 -5.97
C ALA A 300 2.85 18.99 -6.66
N ASP A 301 2.89 19.17 -7.97
CA ASP A 301 1.74 19.67 -8.75
C ASP A 301 0.57 18.70 -8.71
N ARG A 302 0.85 17.40 -8.79
CA ARG A 302 -0.18 16.38 -8.73
C ARG A 302 -0.78 16.27 -7.33
N MET A 303 0.04 16.38 -6.28
CA MET A 303 -0.44 16.45 -4.90
C MET A 303 -1.29 17.71 -4.67
N ALA A 304 -0.83 18.87 -5.15
CA ALA A 304 -1.60 20.11 -5.04
C ALA A 304 -2.96 20.00 -5.76
N PHE A 305 -2.96 19.42 -6.98
CA PHE A 305 -4.20 19.17 -7.74
C PHE A 305 -5.19 18.31 -6.94
N GLN A 306 -4.77 17.16 -6.43
CA GLN A 306 -5.71 16.26 -5.75
C GLN A 306 -6.17 16.80 -4.39
N VAL A 307 -5.31 17.51 -3.64
CA VAL A 307 -5.71 18.21 -2.40
C VAL A 307 -6.79 19.26 -2.71
N LYS A 308 -6.54 20.09 -3.73
CA LYS A 308 -7.51 21.10 -4.18
C LYS A 308 -8.82 20.47 -4.64
N LEU A 309 -8.76 19.40 -5.47
CA LEU A 309 -9.94 18.70 -5.97
C LEU A 309 -10.83 18.20 -4.82
N MET A 310 -10.25 17.50 -3.83
CA MET A 310 -11.00 17.00 -2.69
C MET A 310 -11.59 18.12 -1.84
N SER A 311 -10.81 19.16 -1.58
CA SER A 311 -11.22 20.30 -0.77
C SER A 311 -12.37 21.08 -1.43
N ASP A 312 -12.28 21.34 -2.73
CA ASP A 312 -13.29 22.08 -3.47
C ASP A 312 -14.61 21.31 -3.57
N LEU A 313 -14.54 20.01 -3.88
CA LEU A 313 -15.71 19.16 -4.05
C LEU A 313 -16.43 18.89 -2.73
N LEU A 314 -15.68 18.69 -1.65
CA LEU A 314 -16.24 18.33 -0.33
C LEU A 314 -16.31 19.49 0.67
N LYS A 315 -15.88 20.72 0.25
CA LYS A 315 -16.01 21.96 1.02
C LYS A 315 -15.32 21.94 2.39
N PHE A 316 -14.05 21.50 2.42
CA PHE A 316 -13.19 21.64 3.59
C PHE A 316 -11.95 22.46 3.24
N ALA A 317 -11.31 23.06 4.28
CA ALA A 317 -10.06 23.81 4.08
C ALA A 317 -8.94 22.86 3.66
N PRO A 318 -8.12 23.18 2.65
CA PRO A 318 -6.99 22.33 2.24
C PRO A 318 -6.09 22.00 3.42
N PRO A 319 -5.90 20.72 3.78
CA PRO A 319 -5.09 20.35 4.94
C PRO A 319 -3.62 20.66 4.71
N LYS A 320 -2.97 21.33 5.69
CA LYS A 320 -1.54 21.59 5.67
C LYS A 320 -0.76 20.36 6.10
N GLY A 321 0.40 20.11 5.46
CA GLY A 321 1.29 19.02 5.86
C GLY A 321 0.69 17.62 5.64
N VAL A 322 -0.28 17.49 4.72
CA VAL A 322 -0.95 16.22 4.43
C VAL A 322 -0.02 15.19 3.79
N TYR A 323 1.11 15.62 3.25
CA TYR A 323 2.13 14.74 2.69
C TYR A 323 3.54 15.29 2.89
N THR A 324 4.56 14.41 2.77
CA THR A 324 5.97 14.77 2.77
C THR A 324 6.79 13.77 1.95
N ASN A 325 7.77 14.26 1.18
CA ASN A 325 8.76 13.45 0.47
C ASN A 325 10.07 13.29 1.26
N GLN A 326 10.19 13.85 2.48
CA GLN A 326 11.45 13.86 3.23
C GLN A 326 12.02 12.47 3.54
N PHE A 327 11.19 11.42 3.48
CA PHE A 327 11.58 10.03 3.75
C PHE A 327 11.87 9.23 2.47
N ILE A 328 11.64 9.82 1.30
CA ILE A 328 11.90 9.17 0.02
C ILE A 328 13.38 9.31 -0.31
N GLN A 329 14.00 8.19 -0.63
CA GLN A 329 15.41 8.12 -0.98
C GLN A 329 15.58 7.72 -2.43
N LYS A 330 16.43 8.44 -3.16
CA LYS A 330 16.79 8.07 -4.51
C LYS A 330 17.70 6.83 -4.45
N LYS A 331 17.13 5.69 -4.80
CA LYS A 331 17.85 4.44 -5.01
C LYS A 331 17.62 3.98 -6.44
N PRO A 332 18.68 3.62 -7.18
CA PRO A 332 18.50 3.05 -8.50
C PRO A 332 17.77 1.71 -8.40
N PHE A 333 16.95 1.42 -9.39
CA PHE A 333 16.34 0.11 -9.61
C PHE A 333 16.35 -0.17 -11.11
N THR A 334 16.38 -1.44 -11.46
CA THR A 334 16.37 -1.90 -12.86
C THR A 334 15.04 -2.56 -13.17
N VAL A 335 14.41 -2.14 -14.27
CA VAL A 335 13.20 -2.81 -14.76
C VAL A 335 13.62 -3.88 -15.76
N PRO A 336 13.42 -5.17 -15.46
CA PRO A 336 13.78 -6.25 -16.38
C PRO A 336 13.01 -6.15 -17.69
N PRO A 337 13.61 -6.50 -18.86
CA PRO A 337 12.91 -6.50 -20.14
C PRO A 337 11.65 -7.38 -20.15
N LYS A 338 11.69 -8.53 -19.44
CA LYS A 338 10.53 -9.41 -19.28
C LYS A 338 9.37 -8.67 -18.60
N LEU A 339 9.64 -7.98 -17.48
CA LEU A 339 8.62 -7.19 -16.78
C LEU A 339 8.07 -6.08 -17.68
N THR A 340 8.93 -5.38 -18.43
CA THR A 340 8.49 -4.34 -19.37
C THR A 340 7.50 -4.92 -20.41
N ALA A 341 7.76 -6.10 -20.94
CA ALA A 341 6.86 -6.77 -21.89
C ALA A 341 5.54 -7.19 -21.23
N GLU A 342 5.57 -7.69 -20.00
CA GLU A 342 4.38 -8.07 -19.23
C GLU A 342 3.50 -6.85 -18.92
N LEU A 343 4.10 -5.73 -18.51
CA LEU A 343 3.38 -4.49 -18.21
C LEU A 343 2.72 -3.88 -19.46
N ALA A 344 3.33 -4.01 -20.64
CA ALA A 344 2.77 -3.53 -21.90
C ALA A 344 1.53 -4.33 -22.34
N ASN A 345 1.33 -5.54 -21.83
CA ASN A 345 0.21 -6.44 -22.16
C ASN A 345 -0.85 -6.52 -21.04
N LEU A 346 -0.81 -5.61 -20.06
CA LEU A 346 -1.82 -5.56 -19.02
C LEU A 346 -3.21 -5.21 -19.59
N PRO A 347 -4.29 -5.90 -19.14
CA PRO A 347 -5.65 -5.69 -19.63
C PRO A 347 -6.27 -4.35 -19.21
#